data_0bdb148fed95415a92901b5cdf707506
#
_entry.id   0bdb148fed95415a92901b5cdf707506
#
_cell.length_a   1.000
_cell.length_b   1.000
_cell.length_c   1.000
_cell.angle_alpha   90.00
_cell.angle_beta   90.00
_cell.angle_gamma   90.00
#
_symmetry.space_group_name_H-M   'P 1'
#
loop_
_entity.id
_entity.type
_entity.pdbx_description
1 polymer ?
#
loop_
_entity_poly.entity_id
_entity_poly.type
_entity_poly.pdbx_seq_one_letter_code
_entity_poly.pdbx_strand_id
1 'polypeptide(L)'
;MCRKVLVGIATVAAVGLGAVAAAPGQAAPPRYSAKVTNPYFPLLPGMRWEYRGVKDGRPLRDVVEVTHRIERIGGVPCAVVLDRNYVDGRLAESTIDWYAQDGRGTVWYFGEATKELDRRGRVTSTEGSWRAGTDGARQGVFMPAHPRVGQSFAQEHYPGHAEDRFAVVSRRATVRVPFGAFRGRALRTEEWTPLEPGVRDAKWYVEGIGEVKEATLKGGDERAELVSFRRR
;
A
#
# COMPACT_ATOMS: atom_id res chain seq x y z
N MET A 1 58.06 -17.99 -30.88
CA MET A 1 58.92 -17.43 -31.98
C MET A 1 58.12 -16.43 -32.77
N CYS A 2 58.67 -15.21 -32.88
CA CYS A 2 58.50 -14.22 -33.97
C CYS A 2 57.09 -13.67 -34.23
N ARG A 3 56.84 -12.39 -34.47
CA ARG A 3 57.63 -11.16 -34.55
C ARG A 3 56.68 -9.96 -34.50
N LYS A 4 57.06 -8.90 -33.83
CA LYS A 4 56.42 -7.60 -33.84
C LYS A 4 56.60 -6.94 -35.20
N VAL A 5 55.53 -6.22 -35.70
CA VAL A 5 55.66 -5.14 -36.66
C VAL A 5 54.86 -3.95 -36.10
N LEU A 6 55.58 -2.87 -35.83
CA LEU A 6 55.02 -1.54 -35.57
C LEU A 6 54.82 -0.83 -36.93
N VAL A 7 53.62 -0.28 -37.14
CA VAL A 7 53.41 0.78 -38.14
C VAL A 7 52.74 1.95 -37.43
N GLY A 8 53.42 3.06 -37.32
CA GLY A 8 52.86 4.30 -36.80
C GLY A 8 52.10 5.02 -37.89
N ILE A 9 50.92 5.51 -37.56
CA ILE A 9 50.18 6.48 -38.33
C ILE A 9 49.86 7.67 -37.44
N ALA A 10 50.34 8.85 -37.86
CA ALA A 10 50.01 10.11 -37.23
C ALA A 10 48.57 10.49 -37.56
N THR A 11 47.78 10.77 -36.57
CA THR A 11 46.41 11.24 -36.74
C THR A 11 46.29 12.70 -36.32
N VAL A 12 45.89 13.52 -37.24
CA VAL A 12 45.57 14.93 -37.08
C VAL A 12 44.35 15.08 -36.19
N ALA A 13 44.47 15.85 -35.10
CA ALA A 13 43.37 16.18 -34.19
C ALA A 13 42.51 17.26 -34.82
N ALA A 14 41.29 16.89 -35.27
CA ALA A 14 40.23 17.83 -35.57
C ALA A 14 39.47 18.13 -34.29
N VAL A 15 39.57 19.38 -33.82
CA VAL A 15 38.76 19.86 -32.69
C VAL A 15 37.35 20.14 -33.21
N GLY A 16 36.47 19.15 -33.02
CA GLY A 16 35.03 19.36 -33.27
C GLY A 16 34.40 19.96 -31.99
N LEU A 17 33.90 21.21 -32.09
CA LEU A 17 32.97 21.74 -31.08
C LEU A 17 31.68 20.88 -31.11
N GLY A 18 31.62 19.88 -30.31
CA GLY A 18 30.40 19.14 -30.05
C GLY A 18 29.47 19.97 -29.13
N ALA A 19 28.35 20.43 -29.67
CA ALA A 19 27.25 20.96 -28.85
C ALA A 19 26.81 19.86 -27.90
N VAL A 20 27.03 20.02 -26.58
CA VAL A 20 26.48 19.15 -25.55
C VAL A 20 24.99 19.40 -25.56
N ALA A 21 24.23 18.52 -26.18
CA ALA A 21 22.77 18.48 -26.01
C ALA A 21 22.48 18.19 -24.55
N ALA A 22 21.83 19.12 -23.85
CA ALA A 22 21.35 18.90 -22.48
C ALA A 22 20.43 17.68 -22.48
N ALA A 23 20.78 16.68 -21.66
CA ALA A 23 19.94 15.52 -21.45
C ALA A 23 18.55 16.00 -20.94
N PRO A 24 17.44 15.38 -21.42
CA PRO A 24 16.11 15.74 -20.93
C PRO A 24 16.11 15.61 -19.41
N GLY A 25 15.76 16.71 -18.73
CA GLY A 25 15.85 16.84 -17.28
C GLY A 25 15.17 15.66 -16.59
N GLN A 26 15.93 14.89 -15.83
CA GLN A 26 15.37 13.89 -14.92
C GLN A 26 14.41 14.62 -13.98
N ALA A 27 13.14 14.21 -14.02
CA ALA A 27 12.15 14.74 -13.10
C ALA A 27 12.67 14.56 -11.66
N ALA A 28 12.64 15.62 -10.87
CA ALA A 28 13.05 15.53 -9.47
C ALA A 28 12.30 14.40 -8.78
N PRO A 29 12.98 13.61 -7.94
CA PRO A 29 12.32 12.50 -7.25
C PRO A 29 11.10 12.99 -6.48
N PRO A 30 10.03 12.21 -6.43
CA PRO A 30 8.80 12.61 -5.76
C PRO A 30 9.09 12.95 -4.29
N ARG A 31 8.58 14.10 -3.84
CA ARG A 31 8.68 14.47 -2.42
C ARG A 31 7.58 13.74 -1.67
N TYR A 32 7.97 12.89 -0.74
CA TYR A 32 7.07 12.16 0.14
C TYR A 32 6.90 12.84 1.49
N SER A 33 5.73 12.66 2.10
CA SER A 33 5.38 13.14 3.43
C SER A 33 4.67 12.05 4.23
N ALA A 34 4.98 11.94 5.52
CA ALA A 34 4.21 11.12 6.46
C ALA A 34 2.82 11.70 6.78
N LYS A 35 2.55 12.95 6.38
CA LYS A 35 1.21 13.55 6.50
C LYS A 35 0.36 13.09 5.32
N VAL A 36 -0.52 12.11 5.56
CA VAL A 36 -1.43 11.56 4.56
C VAL A 36 -2.79 12.22 4.69
N THR A 37 -3.18 12.99 3.67
CA THR A 37 -4.43 13.78 3.64
C THR A 37 -5.33 13.41 2.47
N ASN A 38 -5.02 12.33 1.75
CA ASN A 38 -5.86 11.84 0.66
C ASN A 38 -7.30 11.66 1.16
N PRO A 39 -8.32 12.18 0.46
CA PRO A 39 -9.70 12.17 0.97
C PRO A 39 -10.26 10.76 1.18
N TYR A 40 -9.87 9.78 0.37
CA TYR A 40 -10.32 8.41 0.50
C TYR A 40 -9.47 7.55 1.45
N PHE A 41 -8.29 8.04 1.83
CA PHE A 41 -7.41 7.32 2.77
C PHE A 41 -6.64 8.31 3.65
N PRO A 42 -7.33 9.04 4.53
CA PRO A 42 -6.68 9.98 5.44
C PRO A 42 -6.03 9.23 6.61
N LEU A 43 -4.76 9.55 6.91
CA LEU A 43 -4.02 8.98 8.03
C LEU A 43 -3.44 10.11 8.88
N LEU A 44 -4.29 10.77 9.67
CA LEU A 44 -3.81 11.78 10.63
C LEU A 44 -3.57 11.13 11.99
N PRO A 45 -2.48 11.48 12.70
CA PRO A 45 -2.18 10.90 14.02
C PRO A 45 -3.35 10.94 14.99
N GLY A 46 -3.64 9.82 15.63
CA GLY A 46 -4.75 9.66 16.56
C GLY A 46 -6.08 9.26 15.93
N MET A 47 -6.17 9.20 14.58
CA MET A 47 -7.33 8.59 13.92
C MET A 47 -7.39 7.11 14.24
N ARG A 48 -8.61 6.60 14.47
CA ARG A 48 -8.84 5.20 14.82
C ARG A 48 -10.15 4.70 14.24
N TRP A 49 -10.10 3.52 13.66
CA TRP A 49 -11.23 2.76 13.14
C TRP A 49 -11.39 1.48 13.94
N GLU A 50 -12.62 1.03 14.10
CA GLU A 50 -12.94 -0.30 14.60
C GLU A 50 -13.95 -0.93 13.66
N TYR A 51 -13.63 -2.13 13.21
CA TYR A 51 -14.49 -2.94 12.35
C TYR A 51 -14.94 -4.19 13.09
N ARG A 52 -16.07 -4.75 12.64
CA ARG A 52 -16.56 -6.06 13.06
C ARG A 52 -17.03 -6.85 11.86
N GLY A 53 -16.88 -8.16 11.95
CA GLY A 53 -17.23 -9.04 10.86
C GLY A 53 -17.00 -10.51 11.16
N VAL A 54 -16.56 -11.21 10.12
CA VAL A 54 -16.31 -12.65 10.14
C VAL A 54 -15.02 -12.92 9.38
N LYS A 55 -14.23 -13.88 9.86
CA LYS A 55 -13.08 -14.49 9.19
C LYS A 55 -13.11 -15.99 9.47
N ASP A 56 -13.16 -16.81 8.42
CA ASP A 56 -13.25 -18.27 8.51
C ASP A 56 -14.43 -18.74 9.39
N GLY A 57 -15.62 -18.15 9.19
CA GLY A 57 -16.82 -18.44 9.96
C GLY A 57 -16.77 -17.97 11.43
N ARG A 58 -15.74 -17.25 11.84
CA ARG A 58 -15.49 -16.84 13.23
C ARG A 58 -15.64 -15.32 13.40
N PRO A 59 -16.13 -14.84 14.56
CA PRO A 59 -16.23 -13.42 14.83
C PRO A 59 -14.88 -12.70 14.70
N LEU A 60 -14.84 -11.68 13.84
CA LEU A 60 -13.72 -10.77 13.62
C LEU A 60 -14.00 -9.43 14.30
N ARG A 61 -12.97 -8.89 14.95
CA ARG A 61 -12.86 -7.48 15.33
C ARG A 61 -11.50 -6.98 14.88
N ASP A 62 -11.50 -5.92 14.10
CA ASP A 62 -10.28 -5.28 13.63
C ASP A 62 -10.19 -3.84 14.16
N VAL A 63 -8.97 -3.41 14.50
CA VAL A 63 -8.68 -2.09 15.08
C VAL A 63 -7.47 -1.48 14.39
N VAL A 64 -7.73 -0.46 13.58
CA VAL A 64 -6.70 0.33 12.90
C VAL A 64 -6.48 1.64 13.63
N GLU A 65 -5.22 2.00 13.87
CA GLU A 65 -4.85 3.22 14.59
C GLU A 65 -3.64 3.90 13.95
N VAL A 66 -3.80 5.20 13.62
CA VAL A 66 -2.68 6.02 13.15
C VAL A 66 -1.91 6.55 14.37
N THR A 67 -0.66 6.13 14.49
CA THR A 67 0.19 6.55 15.59
C THR A 67 0.74 7.97 15.38
N HIS A 68 1.39 8.51 16.41
CA HIS A 68 2.20 9.74 16.31
C HIS A 68 3.64 9.47 15.80
N ARG A 69 3.98 8.22 15.53
CA ARG A 69 5.30 7.81 15.08
C ARG A 69 5.47 8.06 13.59
N ILE A 70 6.68 8.45 13.21
CA ILE A 70 7.14 8.48 11.82
C ILE A 70 8.34 7.54 11.75
N GLU A 71 8.34 6.64 10.78
CA GLU A 71 9.47 5.75 10.50
C GLU A 71 10.04 6.03 9.10
N ARG A 72 11.35 5.86 8.92
CA ARG A 72 11.97 6.02 7.61
C ARG A 72 12.15 4.66 6.94
N ILE A 73 11.47 4.49 5.80
CA ILE A 73 11.58 3.30 4.95
C ILE A 73 12.27 3.72 3.65
N GLY A 74 13.42 3.14 3.35
CA GLY A 74 14.23 3.56 2.20
C GLY A 74 14.56 5.07 2.20
N GLY A 75 14.69 5.69 3.39
CA GLY A 75 14.92 7.14 3.53
C GLY A 75 13.65 8.01 3.48
N VAL A 76 12.49 7.46 3.11
CA VAL A 76 11.20 8.17 3.02
C VAL A 76 10.52 8.23 4.39
N PRO A 77 10.08 9.41 4.86
CA PRO A 77 9.30 9.51 6.10
C PRO A 77 7.88 8.95 5.89
N CYS A 78 7.53 7.89 6.61
CA CYS A 78 6.25 7.20 6.54
C CYS A 78 5.45 7.37 7.83
N ALA A 79 4.13 7.55 7.70
CA ALA A 79 3.19 7.39 8.80
C ALA A 79 3.20 5.93 9.25
N VAL A 80 3.13 5.71 10.55
CA VAL A 80 3.07 4.38 11.16
C VAL A 80 1.65 4.12 11.60
N VAL A 81 1.03 3.11 11.00
CA VAL A 81 -0.32 2.63 11.34
C VAL A 81 -0.18 1.29 12.04
N LEU A 82 -1.01 1.06 13.05
CA LEU A 82 -1.14 -0.22 13.75
C LEU A 82 -2.47 -0.83 13.34
N ASP A 83 -2.42 -2.05 12.84
CA ASP A 83 -3.57 -2.88 12.55
C ASP A 83 -3.56 -4.10 13.47
N ARG A 84 -4.72 -4.41 14.10
CA ARG A 84 -4.85 -5.51 15.05
C ARG A 84 -6.13 -6.28 14.83
N ASN A 85 -5.97 -7.46 14.31
CA ASN A 85 -7.05 -8.40 14.04
C ASN A 85 -7.28 -9.35 15.23
N TYR A 86 -8.50 -9.35 15.74
CA TYR A 86 -8.95 -10.23 16.83
C TYR A 86 -9.97 -11.22 16.29
N VAL A 87 -9.68 -12.51 16.40
CA VAL A 87 -10.59 -13.60 16.05
C VAL A 87 -11.04 -14.30 17.33
N ASP A 88 -12.35 -14.50 17.52
CA ASP A 88 -12.94 -14.97 18.78
C ASP A 88 -12.48 -14.17 20.02
N GLY A 89 -12.30 -12.86 19.85
CA GLY A 89 -11.87 -11.96 20.92
C GLY A 89 -10.38 -12.03 21.28
N ARG A 90 -9.57 -12.82 20.56
CA ARG A 90 -8.12 -12.97 20.79
C ARG A 90 -7.35 -12.32 19.66
N LEU A 91 -6.26 -11.63 19.98
CA LEU A 91 -5.35 -11.09 19.00
C LEU A 91 -4.77 -12.24 18.16
N ALA A 92 -5.15 -12.30 16.89
CA ALA A 92 -4.71 -13.30 15.94
C ALA A 92 -3.59 -12.76 15.04
N GLU A 93 -3.64 -11.45 14.73
CA GLU A 93 -2.65 -10.79 13.89
C GLU A 93 -2.40 -9.36 14.37
N SER A 94 -1.15 -8.91 14.25
CA SER A 94 -0.76 -7.54 14.52
C SER A 94 0.22 -7.07 13.47
N THR A 95 -0.16 -6.04 12.72
CA THR A 95 0.61 -5.46 11.63
C THR A 95 0.99 -4.03 11.95
N ILE A 96 2.17 -3.63 11.51
CA ILE A 96 2.65 -2.26 11.47
C ILE A 96 2.82 -1.89 10.01
N ASP A 97 2.04 -0.93 9.53
CA ASP A 97 2.07 -0.48 8.15
C ASP A 97 2.79 0.85 8.00
N TRP A 98 3.42 1.06 6.85
CA TRP A 98 4.13 2.29 6.53
C TRP A 98 3.58 2.94 5.25
N TYR A 99 2.99 4.12 5.41
CA TYR A 99 2.43 4.88 4.30
C TYR A 99 3.08 6.26 4.17
N ALA A 100 3.22 6.73 2.94
CA ALA A 100 3.60 8.11 2.66
C ALA A 100 2.77 8.67 1.50
N GLN A 101 2.55 9.98 1.51
CA GLN A 101 1.85 10.67 0.42
C GLN A 101 2.82 11.48 -0.40
N ASP A 102 2.71 11.39 -1.74
CA ASP A 102 3.48 12.25 -2.63
C ASP A 102 2.88 13.66 -2.78
N GLY A 103 3.61 14.55 -3.42
CA GLY A 103 3.17 15.93 -3.64
C GLY A 103 1.94 16.09 -4.55
N ARG A 104 1.46 15.01 -5.19
CA ARG A 104 0.23 14.98 -6.00
C ARG A 104 -0.97 14.47 -5.22
N GLY A 105 -0.76 13.94 -4.01
CA GLY A 105 -1.80 13.38 -3.15
C GLY A 105 -2.00 11.86 -3.27
N THR A 106 -1.17 11.17 -4.04
CA THR A 106 -1.17 9.70 -4.09
C THR A 106 -0.58 9.14 -2.81
N VAL A 107 -1.25 8.19 -2.19
CA VAL A 107 -0.74 7.43 -1.05
C VAL A 107 -0.01 6.21 -1.56
N TRP A 108 1.20 6.03 -1.06
CA TRP A 108 2.09 4.93 -1.38
C TRP A 108 2.26 4.03 -0.16
N TYR A 109 2.28 2.73 -0.40
CA TYR A 109 2.57 1.71 0.59
C TYR A 109 4.05 1.37 0.55
N PHE A 110 4.72 1.50 1.67
CA PHE A 110 6.15 1.28 1.80
C PHE A 110 6.49 -0.04 2.49
N GLY A 111 5.49 -0.81 2.86
CA GLY A 111 5.64 -2.12 3.46
C GLY A 111 4.91 -2.27 4.78
N GLU A 112 5.09 -3.45 5.35
CA GLU A 112 4.48 -3.84 6.62
C GLU A 112 5.39 -4.77 7.43
N ALA A 113 5.08 -4.87 8.72
CA ALA A 113 5.64 -5.87 9.63
C ALA A 113 4.50 -6.60 10.31
N THR A 114 4.13 -7.73 9.76
CA THR A 114 3.04 -8.60 10.20
C THR A 114 3.54 -9.63 11.19
N LYS A 115 2.68 -9.97 12.16
CA LYS A 115 2.87 -11.05 13.13
C LYS A 115 1.56 -11.78 13.31
N GLU A 116 1.51 -13.02 12.89
CA GLU A 116 0.45 -13.95 13.28
C GLU A 116 0.73 -14.53 14.66
N LEU A 117 -0.31 -14.70 15.47
CA LEU A 117 -0.19 -15.16 16.84
C LEU A 117 -1.06 -16.42 17.12
N ASP A 118 -0.50 -17.37 17.87
CA ASP A 118 -1.26 -18.50 18.37
C ASP A 118 -2.19 -18.10 19.55
N ARG A 119 -2.98 -19.06 20.03
CA ARG A 119 -3.91 -18.85 21.15
C ARG A 119 -3.21 -18.47 22.46
N ARG A 120 -1.88 -18.61 22.56
CA ARG A 120 -1.06 -18.22 23.71
C ARG A 120 -0.36 -16.88 23.52
N GLY A 121 -0.62 -16.19 22.38
CA GLY A 121 0.00 -14.91 22.03
C GLY A 121 1.45 -15.04 21.56
N ARG A 122 1.91 -16.24 21.17
CA ARG A 122 3.26 -16.43 20.61
C ARG A 122 3.19 -16.23 19.10
N VAL A 123 4.19 -15.54 18.57
CA VAL A 123 4.32 -15.34 17.11
C VAL A 123 4.57 -16.68 16.44
N THR A 124 3.76 -17.01 15.44
CA THR A 124 3.84 -18.24 14.64
C THR A 124 4.31 -17.99 13.22
N SER A 125 4.05 -16.81 12.67
CA SER A 125 4.46 -16.40 11.34
C SER A 125 4.75 -14.90 11.30
N THR A 126 5.61 -14.49 10.38
CA THR A 126 5.83 -13.10 9.96
C THR A 126 5.70 -12.97 8.44
N GLU A 127 5.07 -13.97 7.81
CA GLU A 127 4.81 -13.97 6.37
C GLU A 127 3.99 -12.74 5.97
N GLY A 128 4.20 -12.24 4.76
CA GLY A 128 3.63 -10.98 4.30
C GLY A 128 4.49 -9.76 4.68
N SER A 129 5.41 -9.85 5.67
CA SER A 129 6.23 -8.70 6.02
C SER A 129 7.22 -8.33 4.92
N TRP A 130 7.28 -7.04 4.61
CA TRP A 130 8.23 -6.51 3.62
C TRP A 130 8.53 -5.02 3.87
N ARG A 131 9.62 -4.53 3.27
CA ARG A 131 10.00 -3.11 3.30
C ARG A 131 10.51 -2.65 1.95
N ALA A 132 10.01 -1.56 1.44
CA ALA A 132 10.52 -0.95 0.22
C ALA A 132 12.01 -0.60 0.34
N GLY A 133 12.79 -0.98 -0.69
CA GLY A 133 14.25 -0.82 -0.72
C GLY A 133 15.04 -1.97 -0.08
N THR A 134 14.38 -3.03 0.39
CA THR A 134 14.99 -4.23 0.95
C THR A 134 14.66 -5.43 0.05
N ASP A 135 15.65 -6.30 -0.21
CA ASP A 135 15.48 -7.57 -0.95
C ASP A 135 14.73 -7.47 -2.29
N GLY A 136 14.85 -6.32 -2.98
CA GLY A 136 14.19 -6.07 -4.25
C GLY A 136 12.74 -5.57 -4.13
N ALA A 137 12.20 -5.49 -2.91
CA ALA A 137 10.87 -4.93 -2.68
C ALA A 137 10.81 -3.43 -2.98
N ARG A 138 9.68 -2.97 -3.52
CA ARG A 138 9.46 -1.56 -3.87
C ARG A 138 8.08 -1.13 -3.41
N GLN A 139 7.93 0.17 -3.13
CA GLN A 139 6.63 0.76 -2.77
C GLN A 139 5.62 0.61 -3.90
N GLY A 140 4.36 0.40 -3.54
CA GLY A 140 3.22 0.38 -4.45
C GLY A 140 2.25 1.52 -4.21
N VAL A 141 1.25 1.65 -5.08
CA VAL A 141 0.18 2.64 -4.93
C VAL A 141 -0.92 2.06 -4.06
N PHE A 142 -1.16 2.67 -2.89
CA PHE A 142 -2.27 2.26 -2.03
C PHE A 142 -3.57 3.00 -2.38
N MET A 143 -3.50 4.33 -2.56
CA MET A 143 -4.66 5.12 -2.98
C MET A 143 -4.22 6.23 -3.94
N PRO A 144 -4.68 6.24 -5.19
CA PRO A 144 -4.34 7.31 -6.12
C PRO A 144 -4.94 8.65 -5.69
N ALA A 145 -4.28 9.75 -6.05
CA ALA A 145 -4.75 11.11 -5.76
C ALA A 145 -6.14 11.37 -6.34
N HIS A 146 -6.38 10.87 -7.54
CA HIS A 146 -7.63 11.03 -8.29
C HIS A 146 -8.07 9.70 -8.88
N PRO A 147 -8.72 8.81 -8.09
CA PRO A 147 -9.12 7.49 -8.56
C PRO A 147 -10.11 7.59 -9.72
N ARG A 148 -9.87 6.81 -10.79
CA ARG A 148 -10.76 6.73 -11.97
C ARG A 148 -11.13 5.28 -12.21
N VAL A 149 -12.40 5.04 -12.53
CA VAL A 149 -12.89 3.69 -12.87
C VAL A 149 -12.05 3.11 -14.02
N GLY A 150 -11.67 1.85 -13.87
CA GLY A 150 -10.81 1.12 -14.81
C GLY A 150 -9.30 1.26 -14.55
N GLN A 151 -8.86 2.16 -13.66
CA GLN A 151 -7.45 2.17 -13.24
C GLN A 151 -7.15 0.96 -12.36
N SER A 152 -5.96 0.38 -12.55
CA SER A 152 -5.43 -0.71 -11.74
C SER A 152 -4.00 -0.40 -11.31
N PHE A 153 -3.65 -0.82 -10.09
CA PHE A 153 -2.36 -0.55 -9.47
C PHE A 153 -1.86 -1.81 -8.75
N ALA A 154 -0.55 -1.92 -8.61
CA ALA A 154 0.04 -2.81 -7.64
C ALA A 154 0.19 -2.05 -6.31
N GLN A 155 -0.36 -2.59 -5.24
CA GLN A 155 -0.19 -2.09 -3.88
C GLN A 155 1.17 -2.49 -3.33
N GLU A 156 1.64 -3.66 -3.74
CA GLU A 156 2.87 -4.27 -3.29
C GLU A 156 3.71 -4.75 -4.46
N HIS A 157 5.02 -4.64 -4.31
CA HIS A 157 5.99 -5.05 -5.30
C HIS A 157 7.13 -5.84 -4.65
N TYR A 158 6.84 -7.02 -4.14
CA TYR A 158 7.83 -7.95 -3.62
C TYR A 158 7.56 -9.35 -4.19
N PRO A 159 8.14 -9.68 -5.36
CA PRO A 159 7.83 -10.91 -6.10
C PRO A 159 7.95 -12.18 -5.25
N GLY A 160 6.90 -13.00 -5.27
CA GLY A 160 6.79 -14.24 -4.50
C GLY A 160 6.47 -14.07 -3.01
N HIS A 161 6.28 -12.83 -2.52
CA HIS A 161 6.04 -12.55 -1.10
C HIS A 161 4.88 -11.59 -0.85
N ALA A 162 4.79 -10.47 -1.60
CA ALA A 162 3.74 -9.48 -1.47
C ALA A 162 3.50 -8.85 -2.85
N GLU A 163 2.36 -9.21 -3.49
CA GLU A 163 2.06 -8.85 -4.87
C GLU A 163 0.63 -8.34 -5.06
N ASP A 164 0.05 -7.80 -4.00
CA ASP A 164 -1.32 -7.34 -4.01
C ASP A 164 -1.57 -6.22 -5.01
N ARG A 165 -2.71 -6.32 -5.65
CA ARG A 165 -3.18 -5.42 -6.71
C ARG A 165 -4.62 -5.06 -6.48
N PHE A 166 -5.00 -3.87 -6.95
CA PHE A 166 -6.40 -3.48 -6.98
C PHE A 166 -6.78 -2.78 -8.27
N ALA A 167 -8.09 -2.74 -8.53
CA ALA A 167 -8.70 -1.93 -9.57
C ALA A 167 -9.83 -1.07 -8.99
N VAL A 168 -9.96 0.16 -9.49
CA VAL A 168 -11.08 1.04 -9.17
C VAL A 168 -12.28 0.64 -10.01
N VAL A 169 -13.35 0.17 -9.38
CA VAL A 169 -14.55 -0.33 -10.08
C VAL A 169 -15.74 0.60 -9.99
N SER A 170 -15.79 1.48 -8.99
CA SER A 170 -16.85 2.50 -8.88
C SER A 170 -16.39 3.70 -8.05
N ARG A 171 -16.87 4.89 -8.39
CA ARG A 171 -16.73 6.11 -7.56
C ARG A 171 -18.05 6.53 -6.92
N ARG A 172 -19.12 5.80 -7.20
CA ARG A 172 -20.49 6.08 -6.75
C ARG A 172 -21.16 4.83 -6.19
N ALA A 173 -20.39 3.96 -5.55
CA ALA A 173 -20.96 2.79 -4.90
C ALA A 173 -21.85 3.21 -3.70
N THR A 174 -22.85 2.38 -3.44
CA THR A 174 -23.64 2.45 -2.21
C THR A 174 -23.16 1.39 -1.26
N VAL A 175 -22.92 1.76 -0.02
CA VAL A 175 -22.54 0.85 1.05
C VAL A 175 -23.30 1.19 2.34
N ARG A 176 -23.69 0.17 3.06
CA ARG A 176 -24.28 0.27 4.40
C ARG A 176 -23.44 -0.57 5.36
N VAL A 177 -23.06 0.03 6.46
CA VAL A 177 -22.32 -0.58 7.56
C VAL A 177 -22.97 -0.12 8.88
N PRO A 178 -22.67 -0.73 10.03
CA PRO A 178 -23.22 -0.29 11.32
C PRO A 178 -22.93 1.18 11.64
N PHE A 179 -21.79 1.72 11.21
CA PHE A 179 -21.43 3.13 11.39
C PHE A 179 -22.31 4.09 10.58
N GLY A 180 -22.86 3.67 9.43
CA GLY A 180 -23.71 4.53 8.60
C GLY A 180 -24.05 3.97 7.23
N ALA A 181 -24.81 4.77 6.45
CA ALA A 181 -25.19 4.45 5.09
C ALA A 181 -24.71 5.54 4.12
N PHE A 182 -23.99 5.14 3.07
CA PHE A 182 -23.33 6.03 2.11
C PHE A 182 -23.85 5.73 0.71
N ARG A 183 -24.97 6.37 0.33
CA ARG A 183 -25.64 6.15 -0.96
C ARG A 183 -24.93 6.93 -2.07
N GLY A 184 -24.35 6.21 -3.04
CA GLY A 184 -23.67 6.81 -4.20
C GLY A 184 -22.44 7.65 -3.84
N ARG A 185 -21.83 7.43 -2.67
CA ARG A 185 -20.72 8.23 -2.14
C ARG A 185 -19.44 7.45 -1.86
N ALA A 186 -19.46 6.13 -2.06
CA ALA A 186 -18.28 5.31 -1.82
C ALA A 186 -17.49 5.10 -3.12
N LEU A 187 -16.17 5.21 -3.00
CA LEU A 187 -15.22 4.61 -3.92
C LEU A 187 -15.22 3.10 -3.62
N ARG A 188 -15.29 2.26 -4.65
CA ARG A 188 -15.16 0.81 -4.52
C ARG A 188 -13.98 0.34 -5.34
N THR A 189 -13.14 -0.49 -4.74
CA THR A 189 -12.08 -1.24 -5.40
C THR A 189 -12.41 -2.73 -5.41
N GLU A 190 -11.76 -3.46 -6.29
CA GLU A 190 -11.62 -4.91 -6.22
C GLU A 190 -10.15 -5.25 -6.16
N GLU A 191 -9.80 -6.19 -5.29
CA GLU A 191 -8.43 -6.54 -4.96
C GLU A 191 -8.14 -8.02 -5.24
N TRP A 192 -6.89 -8.33 -5.55
CA TRP A 192 -6.43 -9.70 -5.79
C TRP A 192 -4.91 -9.78 -5.68
N THR A 193 -4.41 -10.97 -5.42
CA THR A 193 -2.99 -11.28 -5.51
C THR A 193 -2.74 -12.45 -6.46
N PRO A 194 -1.65 -12.43 -7.27
CA PRO A 194 -1.21 -13.60 -8.02
C PRO A 194 -0.81 -14.77 -7.14
N LEU A 195 -0.46 -14.51 -5.86
CA LEU A 195 -0.03 -15.52 -4.90
C LEU A 195 -1.19 -16.42 -4.45
N GLU A 196 -2.42 -15.90 -4.48
CA GLU A 196 -3.65 -16.63 -4.15
C GLU A 196 -4.66 -16.61 -5.31
N PRO A 197 -4.41 -17.39 -6.39
CA PRO A 197 -5.30 -17.41 -7.54
C PRO A 197 -6.71 -17.88 -7.17
N GLY A 198 -7.70 -17.01 -7.43
CA GLY A 198 -9.11 -17.32 -7.16
C GLY A 198 -9.70 -16.59 -5.97
N VAL A 199 -8.90 -15.93 -5.14
CA VAL A 199 -9.39 -15.00 -4.13
C VAL A 199 -9.64 -13.61 -4.77
N ARG A 200 -10.73 -12.99 -4.38
CA ARG A 200 -11.14 -11.64 -4.78
C ARG A 200 -11.81 -10.96 -3.62
N ASP A 201 -11.34 -9.76 -3.32
CA ASP A 201 -11.89 -8.93 -2.29
C ASP A 201 -12.43 -7.62 -2.87
N ALA A 202 -13.28 -6.95 -2.13
CA ALA A 202 -13.72 -5.60 -2.43
C ALA A 202 -13.62 -4.74 -1.19
N LYS A 203 -13.17 -3.49 -1.39
CA LYS A 203 -13.11 -2.47 -0.35
C LYS A 203 -13.94 -1.25 -0.74
N TRP A 204 -14.56 -0.63 0.26
CA TRP A 204 -15.35 0.59 0.09
C TRP A 204 -14.75 1.70 0.94
N TYR A 205 -14.44 2.81 0.29
CA TYR A 205 -13.84 3.99 0.93
C TYR A 205 -14.80 5.17 0.83
N VAL A 206 -14.90 5.94 1.90
CA VAL A 206 -15.72 7.16 1.96
C VAL A 206 -14.85 8.35 2.25
N GLU A 207 -15.03 9.43 1.48
CA GLU A 207 -14.26 10.66 1.65
C GLU A 207 -14.27 11.17 3.08
N GLY A 208 -13.09 11.43 3.61
CA GLY A 208 -12.86 11.94 4.95
C GLY A 208 -13.02 10.90 6.07
N ILE A 209 -13.40 9.66 5.77
CA ILE A 209 -13.46 8.55 6.71
C ILE A 209 -12.33 7.55 6.41
N GLY A 210 -12.14 7.20 5.14
CA GLY A 210 -11.29 6.10 4.71
C GLY A 210 -12.12 4.86 4.41
N GLU A 211 -11.54 3.69 4.65
CA GLU A 211 -12.22 2.42 4.46
C GLU A 211 -13.40 2.27 5.44
N VAL A 212 -14.54 1.79 4.91
CA VAL A 212 -15.74 1.55 5.72
C VAL A 212 -16.19 0.10 5.65
N LYS A 213 -15.73 -0.65 4.65
CA LYS A 213 -16.07 -2.06 4.48
C LYS A 213 -15.02 -2.76 3.63
N GLU A 214 -14.71 -3.98 4.02
CA GLU A 214 -14.06 -5.00 3.22
C GLU A 214 -14.94 -6.24 3.16
N ALA A 215 -14.90 -6.96 2.02
CA ALA A 215 -15.60 -8.24 1.89
C ALA A 215 -14.96 -9.09 0.80
N THR A 216 -14.72 -10.35 1.10
CA THR A 216 -14.34 -11.36 0.10
C THR A 216 -15.51 -11.65 -0.82
N LEU A 217 -15.31 -11.43 -2.11
CA LEU A 217 -16.29 -11.68 -3.16
C LEU A 217 -16.21 -13.12 -3.68
N LYS A 218 -15.01 -13.70 -3.60
CA LYS A 218 -14.73 -15.06 -4.08
C LYS A 218 -13.52 -15.62 -3.33
N GLY A 219 -13.56 -16.92 -3.00
CA GLY A 219 -12.43 -17.66 -2.44
C GLY A 219 -12.31 -17.58 -0.92
N GLY A 220 -13.29 -17.02 -0.24
CA GLY A 220 -13.33 -16.89 1.23
C GLY A 220 -14.66 -16.38 1.73
N ASP A 221 -14.74 -16.04 3.02
CA ASP A 221 -15.91 -15.49 3.69
C ASP A 221 -15.58 -14.24 4.52
N GLU A 222 -14.38 -13.70 4.40
CA GLU A 222 -13.94 -12.57 5.21
C GLU A 222 -14.79 -11.33 4.91
N ARG A 223 -15.22 -10.69 5.99
CA ARG A 223 -15.95 -9.43 5.94
C ARG A 223 -15.62 -8.62 7.17
N ALA A 224 -15.30 -7.34 6.95
CA ALA A 224 -15.11 -6.34 7.99
C ALA A 224 -15.96 -5.10 7.68
N GLU A 225 -16.77 -4.64 8.64
CA GLU A 225 -17.66 -3.50 8.50
C GLU A 225 -17.42 -2.49 9.61
N LEU A 226 -17.26 -1.22 9.24
CA LEU A 226 -16.96 -0.14 10.18
C LEU A 226 -18.09 0.02 11.21
N VAL A 227 -17.74 -0.08 12.49
CA VAL A 227 -18.64 0.14 13.63
C VAL A 227 -18.33 1.43 14.38
N SER A 228 -17.08 1.89 14.36
CA SER A 228 -16.66 3.12 15.03
C SER A 228 -15.51 3.79 14.29
N PHE A 229 -15.59 5.11 14.14
CA PHE A 229 -14.54 5.96 13.62
C PHE A 229 -14.35 7.15 14.53
N ARG A 230 -13.10 7.43 14.89
CA ARG A 230 -12.73 8.63 15.67
C ARG A 230 -11.70 9.43 14.91
N ARG A 231 -11.98 10.72 14.74
CA ARG A 231 -10.97 11.75 14.52
C ARG A 231 -10.56 12.30 15.88
N ARG A 232 -9.31 12.62 16.02
CA ARG A 232 -8.90 13.41 17.16
C ARG A 232 -9.46 14.80 17.07
#